data_9e14bb6f45d637f75538739aed2fbbbd
#
_entry.id   9e14bb6f45d637f75538739aed2fbbbd
#
_cell.length_a   1.000
_cell.length_b   1.000
_cell.length_c   1.000
_cell.angle_alpha   90.00
_cell.angle_beta   90.00
_cell.angle_gamma   90.00
#
_symmetry.space_group_name_H-M   'P 1'
#
loop_
_entity.id
_entity.type
_entity.pdbx_description
1 polymer ?
#
loop_
_entity_poly.entity_id
_entity_poly.type
_entity_poly.pdbx_seq_one_letter_code
_entity_poly.pdbx_strand_id
1 'polypeptide(L)'
;INGFMQLHNEVAKLKSRWWRIENKLFKRTGQIKITFENHDRYTILDVQSPDRLGFLYNVTKKMNELGLIIYFARISTKGDDIVDSFYVLDRNGNKVSQNDYQFIISELTDTITQIL
;
A
#
# COMPACT_ATOMS: atom_id res chain seq x y z
N ILE A 1 -2.34 -11.32 11.65
CA ILE A 1 -2.72 -12.34 10.67
C ILE A 1 -4.23 -12.41 10.52
N ASN A 2 -4.95 -12.50 11.63
CA ASN A 2 -6.42 -12.51 11.56
C ASN A 2 -6.97 -11.21 10.96
N GLY A 3 -6.40 -10.08 11.33
CA GLY A 3 -6.78 -8.80 10.77
C GLY A 3 -6.54 -8.72 9.27
N PHE A 4 -5.43 -9.31 8.82
CA PHE A 4 -5.12 -9.36 7.39
C PHE A 4 -6.15 -10.21 6.64
N MET A 5 -6.55 -11.33 7.19
CA MET A 5 -7.55 -12.20 6.57
C MET A 5 -8.91 -11.51 6.48
N GLN A 6 -9.31 -10.79 7.53
CA GLN A 6 -10.54 -10.03 7.52
C GLN A 6 -10.51 -8.92 6.46
N LEU A 7 -9.38 -8.23 6.37
CA LEU A 7 -9.22 -7.18 5.37
C LEU A 7 -9.37 -7.75 3.95
N HIS A 8 -8.76 -8.90 3.71
CA HIS A 8 -8.89 -9.56 2.42
C HIS A 8 -10.34 -9.84 2.07
N ASN A 9 -11.11 -10.38 3.02
CA ASN A 9 -12.51 -10.72 2.80
C ASN A 9 -13.35 -9.47 2.54
N GLU A 10 -13.12 -8.40 3.30
CA GLU A 10 -13.86 -7.16 3.14
C GLU A 10 -13.57 -6.50 1.80
N VAL A 11 -12.33 -6.45 1.39
CA VAL A 11 -11.95 -5.90 0.10
C VAL A 11 -12.59 -6.70 -1.03
N ALA A 12 -12.59 -8.02 -0.93
CA ALA A 12 -13.21 -8.87 -1.93
C ALA A 12 -14.72 -8.62 -2.04
N LYS A 13 -15.39 -8.42 -0.90
CA LYS A 13 -16.82 -8.14 -0.89
C LYS A 13 -17.16 -6.78 -1.51
N LEU A 14 -16.31 -5.79 -1.28
CA LEU A 14 -16.56 -4.43 -1.74
C LEU A 14 -16.07 -4.18 -3.16
N LYS A 15 -15.20 -5.04 -3.68
CA LYS A 15 -14.52 -4.79 -4.94
C LYS A 15 -15.49 -4.53 -6.10
N SER A 16 -16.57 -5.28 -6.20
CA SER A 16 -17.54 -5.10 -7.27
C SER A 16 -18.29 -3.78 -7.16
N ARG A 17 -18.51 -3.31 -5.93
CA ARG A 17 -19.23 -2.04 -5.68
C ARG A 17 -18.34 -0.84 -5.95
N TRP A 18 -17.07 -0.94 -5.59
CA TRP A 18 -16.14 0.18 -5.67
C TRP A 18 -15.40 0.27 -6.98
N TRP A 19 -15.44 -0.79 -7.78
CA TRP A 19 -14.69 -0.88 -9.02
C TRP A 19 -14.87 0.33 -9.94
N ARG A 20 -16.11 0.77 -10.15
CA ARG A 20 -16.39 1.90 -11.04
C ARG A 20 -15.88 3.21 -10.49
N ILE A 21 -16.07 3.40 -9.18
CA ILE A 21 -15.64 4.63 -8.51
C ILE A 21 -14.13 4.70 -8.51
N GLU A 22 -13.48 3.59 -8.20
CA GLU A 22 -12.04 3.47 -8.16
C GLU A 22 -11.42 3.83 -9.51
N ASN A 23 -11.89 3.23 -10.58
CA ASN A 23 -11.40 3.52 -11.93
C ASN A 23 -11.59 4.98 -12.32
N LYS A 24 -12.75 5.52 -11.99
CA LYS A 24 -13.06 6.90 -12.33
C LYS A 24 -12.18 7.88 -11.59
N LEU A 25 -11.98 7.66 -10.29
CA LEU A 25 -11.12 8.51 -9.48
C LEU A 25 -9.67 8.43 -9.92
N PHE A 26 -9.19 7.21 -10.19
CA PHE A 26 -7.83 7.02 -10.64
C PHE A 26 -7.56 7.73 -11.96
N LYS A 27 -8.45 7.59 -12.91
CA LYS A 27 -8.31 8.27 -14.19
C LYS A 27 -8.34 9.79 -14.06
N ARG A 28 -9.07 10.27 -13.05
CA ARG A 28 -9.21 11.71 -12.82
C ARG A 28 -7.93 12.31 -12.23
N THR A 29 -7.37 11.69 -11.22
CA THR A 29 -6.16 12.19 -10.55
C THR A 29 -4.90 11.60 -11.15
N GLY A 30 -4.96 10.32 -11.56
CA GLY A 30 -3.87 9.63 -12.25
C GLY A 30 -2.59 9.51 -11.47
N GLN A 31 -2.61 9.75 -10.16
CA GLN A 31 -1.38 9.80 -9.40
C GLN A 31 -1.33 8.81 -8.26
N ILE A 32 -0.31 7.97 -8.33
CA ILE A 32 0.09 7.11 -7.22
C ILE A 32 1.48 7.57 -6.83
N LYS A 33 1.67 7.81 -5.55
CA LYS A 33 2.96 8.22 -5.04
C LYS A 33 3.36 7.30 -3.91
N ILE A 34 4.52 6.67 -4.06
CA ILE A 34 5.06 5.77 -3.06
C ILE A 34 6.39 6.32 -2.60
N THR A 35 6.52 6.56 -1.31
CA THR A 35 7.74 7.11 -0.73
C THR A 35 8.10 6.36 0.53
N PHE A 36 9.37 6.44 0.91
CA PHE A 36 9.86 5.88 2.15
C PHE A 36 10.22 6.99 3.12
N GLU A 37 9.97 6.75 4.41
CA GLU A 37 10.43 7.63 5.47
C GLU A 37 11.22 6.81 6.48
N ASN A 38 12.23 7.44 7.06
CA ASN A 38 13.02 6.81 8.10
C ASN A 38 12.35 6.98 9.46
N HIS A 39 12.43 5.95 10.28
CA HIS A 39 11.92 5.94 11.63
C HIS A 39 12.93 5.21 12.52
N ASP A 40 12.94 5.51 13.81
CA ASP A 40 13.91 4.92 14.72
C ASP A 40 13.89 3.39 14.71
N ARG A 41 12.70 2.81 14.68
CA ARG A 41 12.52 1.35 14.77
C ARG A 41 12.09 0.71 13.47
N TYR A 42 11.43 1.43 12.61
CA TYR A 42 10.79 0.88 11.42
C TYR A 42 11.23 1.62 10.18
N THR A 43 10.93 1.03 9.05
CA THR A 43 10.89 1.74 7.78
C THR A 43 9.44 2.07 7.52
N ILE A 44 9.14 3.31 7.18
CA ILE A 44 7.77 3.71 6.88
C ILE A 44 7.61 3.79 5.37
N LEU A 45 6.61 3.09 4.85
CA LEU A 45 6.27 3.10 3.44
C LEU A 45 4.94 3.83 3.29
N ASP A 46 4.96 4.99 2.64
CA ASP A 46 3.78 5.80 2.41
C ASP A 46 3.24 5.55 1.01
N VAL A 47 1.98 5.17 0.91
CA VAL A 47 1.29 4.97 -0.36
C VAL A 47 0.17 5.99 -0.45
N GLN A 48 0.34 6.96 -1.35
CA GLN A 48 -0.66 7.99 -1.61
C GLN A 48 -1.46 7.61 -2.84
N SER A 49 -2.78 7.53 -2.69
CA SER A 49 -3.65 7.20 -3.82
C SER A 49 -5.03 7.83 -3.61
N PRO A 50 -5.79 8.01 -4.70
CA PRO A 50 -7.15 8.56 -4.58
C PRO A 50 -8.14 7.58 -3.99
N ASP A 51 -7.89 6.29 -4.09
CA ASP A 51 -8.76 5.25 -3.53
C ASP A 51 -7.91 4.12 -2.96
N ARG A 52 -8.04 3.94 -1.64
CA ARG A 52 -7.23 2.94 -0.94
C ARG A 52 -7.91 1.57 -0.83
N LEU A 53 -9.23 1.51 -0.89
CA LEU A 53 -9.94 0.26 -0.67
C LEU A 53 -9.65 -0.77 -1.76
N GLY A 54 -9.65 -0.33 -3.01
CA GLY A 54 -9.36 -1.23 -4.12
C GLY A 54 -7.92 -1.71 -4.16
N PHE A 55 -7.00 -0.93 -3.59
CA PHE A 55 -5.58 -1.26 -3.64
C PHE A 55 -5.07 -1.99 -2.42
N LEU A 56 -5.71 -1.80 -1.28
CA LEU A 56 -5.14 -2.15 0.02
C LEU A 56 -4.76 -3.63 0.10
N TYR A 57 -5.64 -4.51 -0.34
CA TYR A 57 -5.33 -5.93 -0.33
C TYR A 57 -4.14 -6.26 -1.22
N ASN A 58 -4.14 -5.74 -2.44
CA ASN A 58 -3.09 -6.05 -3.42
C ASN A 58 -1.75 -5.46 -3.00
N VAL A 59 -1.76 -4.25 -2.43
CA VAL A 59 -0.55 -3.60 -1.94
C VAL A 59 0.05 -4.39 -0.79
N THR A 60 -0.76 -4.76 0.20
CA THR A 60 -0.26 -5.51 1.36
C THR A 60 0.21 -6.90 0.98
N LYS A 61 -0.49 -7.54 0.05
CA LYS A 61 -0.07 -8.84 -0.47
C LYS A 61 1.29 -8.74 -1.15
N LYS A 62 1.48 -7.74 -2.00
CA LYS A 62 2.75 -7.54 -2.70
C LYS A 62 3.87 -7.20 -1.72
N MET A 63 3.59 -6.37 -0.72
CA MET A 63 4.56 -6.08 0.32
C MET A 63 5.04 -7.35 1.00
N ASN A 64 4.11 -8.25 1.33
CA ASN A 64 4.47 -9.51 1.93
C ASN A 64 5.33 -10.38 1.00
N GLU A 65 4.99 -10.41 -0.28
CA GLU A 65 5.78 -11.13 -1.28
C GLU A 65 7.20 -10.58 -1.41
N LEU A 66 7.36 -9.27 -1.22
CA LEU A 66 8.66 -8.61 -1.27
C LEU A 66 9.46 -8.77 0.04
N GLY A 67 8.91 -9.49 1.01
CA GLY A 67 9.61 -9.73 2.26
C GLY A 67 9.41 -8.65 3.31
N LEU A 68 8.42 -7.79 3.14
CA LEU A 68 8.12 -6.74 4.10
C LEU A 68 7.10 -7.24 5.11
N ILE A 69 7.43 -7.12 6.39
CA ILE A 69 6.51 -7.48 7.47
C ILE A 69 5.87 -6.21 7.99
N ILE A 70 4.56 -6.13 7.89
CA ILE A 70 3.80 -4.97 8.32
C ILE A 70 3.46 -5.13 9.79
N TYR A 71 3.89 -4.19 10.62
CA TYR A 71 3.61 -4.21 12.05
C TYR A 71 2.35 -3.42 12.36
N PHE A 72 2.19 -2.27 11.73
CA PHE A 72 0.94 -1.52 11.79
C PHE A 72 0.87 -0.54 10.63
N ALA A 73 -0.33 -0.02 10.40
CA ALA A 73 -0.59 0.94 9.35
C ALA A 73 -1.36 2.11 9.92
N ARG A 74 -1.12 3.28 9.36
CA ARG A 74 -1.80 4.49 9.74
C ARG A 74 -2.38 5.15 8.50
N ILE A 75 -3.62 5.60 8.60
CA ILE A 75 -4.32 6.22 7.49
C ILE A 75 -4.43 7.70 7.78
N SER A 76 -4.08 8.51 6.80
CA SER A 76 -4.24 9.96 6.90
C SER A 76 -4.71 10.52 5.57
N THR A 77 -5.13 11.78 5.59
CA THR A 77 -5.54 12.48 4.38
C THR A 77 -4.54 13.57 4.07
N LYS A 78 -4.34 13.82 2.78
CA LYS A 78 -3.48 14.91 2.31
C LYS A 78 -4.17 15.54 1.11
N GLY A 79 -4.86 16.67 1.36
CA GLY A 79 -5.75 17.23 0.36
C GLY A 79 -6.90 16.26 0.09
N ASP A 80 -7.10 15.92 -1.17
CA ASP A 80 -8.13 14.98 -1.59
C ASP A 80 -7.63 13.53 -1.63
N ASP A 81 -6.35 13.33 -1.35
CA ASP A 81 -5.75 12.00 -1.41
C ASP A 81 -5.74 11.32 -0.04
N ILE A 82 -5.66 10.01 -0.08
CA ILE A 82 -5.52 9.19 1.10
C ILE A 82 -4.10 8.66 1.13
N VAL A 83 -3.47 8.74 2.30
CA VAL A 83 -2.11 8.24 2.49
C VAL A 83 -2.16 7.11 3.50
N ASP A 84 -1.75 5.92 3.06
CA ASP A 84 -1.57 4.77 3.92
C ASP A 84 -0.09 4.67 4.27
N SER A 85 0.23 4.78 5.55
CA SER A 85 1.61 4.69 6.04
C SER A 85 1.80 3.33 6.71
N PHE A 86 2.64 2.50 6.12
CA PHE A 86 2.91 1.15 6.63
C PHE A 86 4.24 1.13 7.36
N TYR A 87 4.21 0.67 8.60
CA TYR A 87 5.41 0.54 9.43
C TYR A 87 5.91 -0.89 9.28
N VAL A 88 7.03 -1.05 8.59
CA VAL A 88 7.51 -2.36 8.16
C VAL A 88 8.94 -2.62 8.60
N LEU A 89 9.28 -3.90 8.66
CA LEU A 89 10.65 -4.40 8.79
C LEU A 89 10.81 -5.51 7.77
N ASP A 90 12.06 -5.91 7.51
CA ASP A 90 12.31 -7.07 6.67
C ASP A 90 12.04 -8.36 7.46
N ARG A 91 12.21 -9.51 6.80
CA ARG A 91 11.93 -10.80 7.45
C ARG A 91 12.86 -11.13 8.60
N ASN A 92 14.00 -10.47 8.69
CA ASN A 92 14.97 -10.66 9.75
C ASN A 92 14.75 -9.70 10.93
N GLY A 93 13.71 -8.85 10.84
CA GLY A 93 13.43 -7.88 11.87
C GLY A 93 14.27 -6.61 11.77
N ASN A 94 14.89 -6.38 10.65
CA ASN A 94 15.72 -5.20 10.40
C ASN A 94 14.99 -4.19 9.53
N LYS A 95 15.44 -2.94 9.62
CA LYS A 95 14.92 -1.89 8.74
C LYS A 95 15.32 -2.22 7.30
N VAL A 96 14.45 -1.82 6.38
CA VAL A 96 14.68 -2.05 4.95
C VAL A 96 15.88 -1.24 4.49
N SER A 97 16.77 -1.87 3.71
CA SER A 97 17.93 -1.18 3.15
C SER A 97 17.49 -0.14 2.12
N GLN A 98 18.12 1.04 2.17
CA GLN A 98 17.85 2.08 1.17
C GLN A 98 18.15 1.62 -0.25
N ASN A 99 19.06 0.67 -0.40
CA ASN A 99 19.38 0.11 -1.71
C ASN A 99 18.20 -0.61 -2.34
N ASP A 100 17.25 -1.06 -1.53
CA ASP A 100 16.08 -1.79 -2.01
C ASP A 100 14.86 -0.90 -2.26
N TYR A 101 14.93 0.36 -1.87
CA TYR A 101 13.77 1.27 -1.95
C TYR A 101 13.23 1.40 -3.37
N GLN A 102 14.09 1.66 -4.33
CA GLN A 102 13.63 1.87 -5.71
C GLN A 102 13.00 0.62 -6.31
N PHE A 103 13.56 -0.54 -6.01
CA PHE A 103 13.00 -1.80 -6.46
C PHE A 103 11.61 -2.02 -5.87
N ILE A 104 11.46 -1.78 -4.57
CA ILE A 104 10.18 -1.96 -3.89
C ILE A 104 9.15 -0.98 -4.45
N ILE A 105 9.53 0.29 -4.63
CA ILE A 105 8.63 1.30 -5.20
C ILE A 105 8.18 0.88 -6.59
N SER A 106 9.09 0.41 -7.42
CA SER A 106 8.78 -0.02 -8.77
C SER A 106 7.81 -1.19 -8.78
N GLU A 107 8.05 -2.19 -7.93
CA GLU A 107 7.20 -3.38 -7.86
C GLU A 107 5.80 -3.04 -7.35
N LEU A 108 5.69 -2.18 -6.36
CA LEU A 108 4.40 -1.76 -5.84
C LEU A 108 3.65 -0.88 -6.84
N THR A 109 4.35 0.03 -7.50
CA THR A 109 3.74 0.87 -8.52
C THR A 109 3.18 0.02 -9.65
N ASP A 110 3.93 -0.96 -10.12
CA ASP A 110 3.48 -1.87 -11.16
C ASP A 110 2.24 -2.66 -10.72
N THR A 111 2.25 -3.14 -9.48
CA THR A 111 1.13 -3.89 -8.93
C THR A 111 -0.15 -3.06 -8.92
N ILE A 112 -0.05 -1.81 -8.46
CA ILE A 112 -1.21 -0.92 -8.39
C ILE A 112 -1.68 -0.55 -9.81
N THR A 113 -0.75 -0.28 -10.70
CA THR A 113 -1.07 0.08 -12.09
C THR A 113 -1.79 -1.06 -12.81
N GLN A 114 -1.43 -2.30 -12.55
CA GLN A 114 -2.06 -3.45 -13.19
C GLN A 114 -3.49 -3.69 -12.73
N ILE A 115 -3.86 -3.21 -11.55
CA ILE A 115 -5.22 -3.35 -11.03
C ILE A 115 -6.21 -2.47 -11.80
N LEU A 116 -5.71 -1.43 -12.38
CA LEU A 116 -6.51 -0.44 -13.09
C LEU A 116 -6.57 -0.76 -14.58
#